data_fb43130e514156069d78b0ab135cd9a7
#
_entry.id   fb43130e514156069d78b0ab135cd9a7
#
_cell.length_a   1.000
_cell.length_b   1.000
_cell.length_c   1.000
_cell.angle_alpha   90.00
_cell.angle_beta   90.00
_cell.angle_gamma   90.00
#
_symmetry.space_group_name_H-M   'P 1'
#
loop_
_entity.id
_entity.type
_entity.pdbx_description
1 polymer ?
#
loop_
_entity_poly.entity_id
_entity_poly.type
_entity_poly.pdbx_seq_one_letter_code
_entity_poly.pdbx_strand_id
1 'polypeptide(L)'
;MISRKDYRKKNTQGSKYLIIAGVAVIVLACAGIWGHNAYQQHQATVLAENKKQVAYNKKHFNANVTIYGVKVGKLTVDQAVEKIQAKAVNKLVYKDGKISAVRDSKLTTISKEQVQKYFDKQYTQLPTDQSYNYENTALKKGKSKLKAITAASVDYSVAGKTFTLAAKDYLTQVSYYSGTVHYDDASKLTAKLNAMDKEVKTLGKSYKFKTPAGSTITVTNQSYGWGIWTASAKKAVLSAYETGKKTIDGKNHIYGEGYTTQGLGYGKSNNGLGNSYVVVSIASQDMWVVVNGKAVVTVSDVVTGTANKGDNATPTGVWYIMYKQQDATLRGQNDNGSNYASKVSYWMPFTMSGCGLHDASWRTDWSSTAYLKGGSHGCVNIRPSKIKSVWDAVKVHMPVIVY
;
A
#
# COMPACT_ATOMS: atom_id res chain seq x y z
N MET A 1 -11.59 -96.41 89.49
CA MET A 1 -12.98 -95.89 89.11
C MET A 1 -12.86 -94.43 88.70
N ILE A 2 -12.90 -94.17 87.41
CA ILE A 2 -12.87 -92.80 86.90
C ILE A 2 -14.31 -92.39 86.71
N SER A 3 -14.73 -91.32 87.41
CA SER A 3 -16.08 -90.79 87.52
C SER A 3 -16.67 -90.27 86.17
N ARG A 4 -17.91 -90.72 85.84
CA ARG A 4 -18.69 -90.28 84.65
C ARG A 4 -18.88 -88.76 84.56
N LYS A 5 -18.47 -87.98 85.50
CA LYS A 5 -18.60 -86.52 85.51
C LYS A 5 -17.51 -85.79 84.70
N ASP A 6 -16.33 -86.34 84.53
CA ASP A 6 -15.23 -85.71 83.79
C ASP A 6 -15.36 -85.85 82.27
N TYR A 7 -16.05 -86.84 81.76
CA TYR A 7 -16.29 -87.02 80.33
C TYR A 7 -17.33 -86.07 79.76
N ARG A 8 -18.29 -85.56 80.57
CA ARG A 8 -19.28 -84.52 80.09
C ARG A 8 -18.69 -83.12 80.05
N LYS A 9 -17.71 -82.80 80.88
CA LYS A 9 -17.10 -81.46 80.84
C LYS A 9 -16.13 -81.28 79.66
N LYS A 10 -15.44 -82.33 79.27
CA LYS A 10 -14.54 -82.24 78.09
C LYS A 10 -15.32 -82.11 76.76
N ASN A 11 -16.44 -82.77 76.64
CA ASN A 11 -17.23 -82.70 75.42
C ASN A 11 -17.97 -81.33 75.22
N THR A 12 -18.36 -80.68 76.32
CA THR A 12 -19.00 -79.37 76.23
C THR A 12 -18.00 -78.25 75.96
N GLN A 13 -16.75 -78.33 76.28
CA GLN A 13 -15.71 -77.37 75.90
C GLN A 13 -15.33 -77.50 74.44
N GLY A 14 -15.17 -78.67 73.89
CA GLY A 14 -14.89 -78.94 72.48
C GLY A 14 -16.02 -78.44 71.56
N SER A 15 -17.29 -78.64 71.96
CA SER A 15 -18.44 -78.17 71.28
C SER A 15 -18.55 -76.65 71.27
N LYS A 16 -18.19 -75.96 72.39
CA LYS A 16 -18.18 -74.46 72.43
C LYS A 16 -17.09 -73.90 71.52
N TYR A 17 -15.90 -74.51 71.47
CA TYR A 17 -14.83 -74.04 70.57
C TYR A 17 -15.17 -74.28 69.09
N LEU A 18 -15.85 -75.38 68.74
CA LEU A 18 -16.33 -75.62 67.38
C LEU A 18 -17.43 -74.64 66.97
N ILE A 19 -18.33 -74.29 67.86
CA ILE A 19 -19.39 -73.27 67.57
C ILE A 19 -18.75 -71.91 67.47
N ILE A 20 -17.80 -71.52 68.30
CA ILE A 20 -17.09 -70.20 68.22
C ILE A 20 -16.23 -70.20 66.96
N ALA A 21 -15.53 -71.23 66.58
CA ALA A 21 -14.77 -71.32 65.35
C ALA A 21 -15.69 -71.23 64.09
N GLY A 22 -16.83 -71.92 64.12
CA GLY A 22 -17.83 -71.87 63.05
C GLY A 22 -18.44 -70.45 62.88
N VAL A 23 -18.76 -69.82 64.03
CA VAL A 23 -19.27 -68.42 63.98
C VAL A 23 -18.20 -67.43 63.47
N ALA A 24 -16.96 -67.58 63.89
CA ALA A 24 -15.82 -66.76 63.44
C ALA A 24 -15.60 -66.92 61.91
N VAL A 25 -15.65 -68.11 61.38
CA VAL A 25 -15.54 -68.43 59.96
C VAL A 25 -16.72 -67.75 59.15
N ILE A 26 -17.94 -67.88 59.71
CA ILE A 26 -19.10 -67.27 59.09
C ILE A 26 -18.98 -65.76 59.11
N VAL A 27 -18.54 -65.10 60.17
CA VAL A 27 -18.31 -63.69 60.33
C VAL A 27 -17.24 -63.21 59.34
N LEU A 28 -16.13 -63.97 59.24
CA LEU A 28 -15.07 -63.65 58.27
C LEU A 28 -15.52 -63.82 56.80
N ALA A 29 -16.33 -64.86 56.55
CA ALA A 29 -16.91 -65.09 55.25
C ALA A 29 -17.92 -63.99 54.93
N CYS A 30 -18.78 -63.59 55.87
CA CYS A 30 -19.70 -62.45 55.66
C CYS A 30 -18.95 -61.13 55.50
N ALA A 31 -17.89 -60.91 56.30
CA ALA A 31 -17.03 -59.72 56.14
C ALA A 31 -16.31 -59.67 54.76
N GLY A 32 -15.82 -60.86 54.29
CA GLY A 32 -15.22 -61.04 52.99
C GLY A 32 -16.22 -60.79 51.85
N ILE A 33 -17.44 -61.33 51.96
CA ILE A 33 -18.50 -61.10 51.00
C ILE A 33 -18.95 -59.59 50.97
N TRP A 34 -19.05 -59.02 52.19
CA TRP A 34 -19.41 -57.59 52.34
C TRP A 34 -18.29 -56.70 51.77
N GLY A 35 -17.05 -56.94 52.03
CA GLY A 35 -15.91 -56.27 51.50
C GLY A 35 -15.79 -56.44 49.99
N HIS A 36 -16.03 -57.66 49.48
CA HIS A 36 -16.04 -57.93 48.06
C HIS A 36 -17.20 -57.15 47.35
N ASN A 37 -18.41 -57.19 47.91
CA ASN A 37 -19.54 -56.47 47.39
C ASN A 37 -19.34 -54.95 47.40
N ALA A 38 -18.81 -54.40 48.51
CA ALA A 38 -18.47 -52.99 48.63
C ALA A 38 -17.40 -52.56 47.59
N TYR A 39 -16.38 -53.43 47.40
CA TYR A 39 -15.36 -53.20 46.34
C TYR A 39 -15.95 -53.25 44.96
N GLN A 40 -16.79 -54.25 44.66
CA GLN A 40 -17.49 -54.32 43.37
C GLN A 40 -18.42 -53.08 43.09
N GLN A 41 -19.16 -52.65 44.13
CA GLN A 41 -19.99 -51.45 44.06
C GLN A 41 -19.14 -50.20 43.83
N HIS A 42 -18.01 -50.08 44.54
CA HIS A 42 -17.08 -48.99 44.35
C HIS A 42 -16.50 -49.00 42.92
N GLN A 43 -16.06 -50.13 42.41
CA GLN A 43 -15.58 -50.29 41.02
C GLN A 43 -16.65 -49.95 40.00
N ALA A 44 -17.89 -50.38 40.21
CA ALA A 44 -19.00 -50.06 39.35
C ALA A 44 -19.33 -48.54 39.34
N THR A 45 -19.25 -47.87 40.52
CA THR A 45 -19.43 -46.44 40.67
C THR A 45 -18.33 -45.69 39.93
N VAL A 46 -17.07 -46.02 40.16
CA VAL A 46 -15.92 -45.42 39.47
C VAL A 46 -16.02 -45.59 37.95
N LEU A 47 -16.41 -46.77 37.48
CA LEU A 47 -16.60 -47.03 36.07
C LEU A 47 -17.74 -46.18 35.48
N ALA A 48 -18.85 -46.04 36.22
CA ALA A 48 -19.99 -45.20 35.79
C ALA A 48 -19.60 -43.73 35.74
N GLU A 49 -18.86 -43.20 36.72
CA GLU A 49 -18.36 -41.84 36.74
C GLU A 49 -17.37 -41.57 35.60
N ASN A 50 -16.44 -42.51 35.36
CA ASN A 50 -15.50 -42.43 34.24
C ASN A 50 -16.23 -42.40 32.89
N LYS A 51 -17.26 -43.22 32.69
CA LYS A 51 -18.12 -43.21 31.50
C LYS A 51 -18.82 -41.86 31.33
N LYS A 52 -19.37 -41.26 32.39
CA LYS A 52 -19.99 -39.93 32.37
C LYS A 52 -18.94 -38.87 32.02
N GLN A 53 -17.77 -38.93 32.61
CA GLN A 53 -16.71 -37.95 32.32
C GLN A 53 -16.18 -38.05 30.88
N VAL A 54 -16.01 -39.24 30.35
CA VAL A 54 -15.64 -39.42 28.94
C VAL A 54 -16.74 -38.91 28.01
N ALA A 55 -18.03 -39.17 28.30
CA ALA A 55 -19.15 -38.67 27.55
C ALA A 55 -19.23 -37.13 27.56
N TYR A 56 -18.93 -36.51 28.71
CA TYR A 56 -18.83 -35.05 28.86
C TYR A 56 -17.68 -34.50 28.02
N ASN A 57 -16.47 -35.09 28.09
CA ASN A 57 -15.31 -34.64 27.37
C ASN A 57 -15.46 -34.72 25.83
N LYS A 58 -16.31 -35.64 25.33
CA LYS A 58 -16.66 -35.72 23.90
C LYS A 58 -17.41 -34.47 23.39
N LYS A 59 -17.99 -33.65 24.26
CA LYS A 59 -18.77 -32.46 23.93
C LYS A 59 -18.15 -31.16 24.46
N HIS A 60 -17.19 -31.23 25.38
CA HIS A 60 -16.62 -30.07 26.07
C HIS A 60 -15.10 -30.12 26.07
N PHE A 61 -14.48 -28.96 26.04
CA PHE A 61 -13.03 -28.84 26.22
C PHE A 61 -12.57 -29.39 27.55
N ASN A 62 -11.40 -30.03 27.61
CA ASN A 62 -10.74 -30.41 28.86
C ASN A 62 -10.58 -29.18 29.77
N ALA A 63 -10.50 -29.39 31.07
CA ALA A 63 -10.52 -28.33 32.09
C ALA A 63 -9.42 -27.27 31.86
N ASN A 64 -8.23 -27.68 31.42
CA ASN A 64 -7.04 -26.83 31.31
C ASN A 64 -6.73 -26.42 29.85
N VAL A 65 -7.74 -25.97 29.11
CA VAL A 65 -7.57 -25.50 27.70
C VAL A 65 -7.65 -23.99 27.62
N THR A 66 -6.66 -23.41 26.94
CA THR A 66 -6.58 -21.98 26.65
C THR A 66 -6.41 -21.80 25.14
N ILE A 67 -7.23 -20.92 24.53
CA ILE A 67 -7.13 -20.55 23.13
C ILE A 67 -6.98 -19.03 23.05
N TYR A 68 -5.92 -18.56 22.40
CA TYR A 68 -5.62 -17.12 22.23
C TYR A 68 -5.65 -16.35 23.56
N GLY A 69 -5.15 -16.97 24.64
CA GLY A 69 -5.13 -16.40 25.99
C GLY A 69 -6.47 -16.46 26.73
N VAL A 70 -7.52 -17.05 26.15
CA VAL A 70 -8.85 -17.20 26.76
C VAL A 70 -9.03 -18.61 27.27
N LYS A 71 -9.34 -18.76 28.57
CA LYS A 71 -9.67 -20.07 29.18
C LYS A 71 -11.02 -20.57 28.64
N VAL A 72 -11.01 -21.69 27.94
CA VAL A 72 -12.18 -22.33 27.32
C VAL A 72 -12.51 -23.71 27.93
N GLY A 73 -11.78 -24.13 28.96
CA GLY A 73 -12.03 -25.38 29.64
C GLY A 73 -13.49 -25.52 30.07
N LYS A 74 -14.04 -26.75 29.93
CA LYS A 74 -15.43 -27.12 30.23
C LYS A 74 -16.50 -26.43 29.33
N LEU A 75 -16.13 -25.71 28.29
CA LEU A 75 -17.06 -25.11 27.31
C LEU A 75 -17.27 -26.04 26.13
N THR A 76 -18.41 -25.96 25.48
CA THR A 76 -18.63 -26.49 24.12
C THR A 76 -17.86 -25.69 23.10
N VAL A 77 -17.74 -26.20 21.86
CA VAL A 77 -17.11 -25.45 20.76
C VAL A 77 -17.80 -24.11 20.52
N ASP A 78 -19.12 -24.07 20.49
CA ASP A 78 -19.88 -22.83 20.26
C ASP A 78 -19.66 -21.81 21.39
N GLN A 79 -19.77 -22.22 22.64
CA GLN A 79 -19.47 -21.37 23.79
C GLN A 79 -18.02 -20.86 23.81
N ALA A 80 -17.08 -21.69 23.36
CA ALA A 80 -15.67 -21.30 23.25
C ALA A 80 -15.49 -20.23 22.15
N VAL A 81 -16.13 -20.37 20.97
CA VAL A 81 -16.13 -19.37 19.90
C VAL A 81 -16.63 -18.03 20.43
N GLU A 82 -17.81 -17.99 21.05
CA GLU A 82 -18.38 -16.77 21.61
C GLU A 82 -17.44 -16.11 22.62
N LYS A 83 -16.89 -16.90 23.55
CA LYS A 83 -16.00 -16.37 24.60
C LYS A 83 -14.68 -15.85 24.03
N ILE A 84 -14.09 -16.54 23.03
CA ILE A 84 -12.88 -16.08 22.35
C ILE A 84 -13.18 -14.80 21.57
N GLN A 85 -14.27 -14.79 20.81
CA GLN A 85 -14.70 -13.60 20.05
C GLN A 85 -14.95 -12.40 20.98
N ALA A 86 -15.44 -12.63 22.20
CA ALA A 86 -15.68 -11.58 23.17
C ALA A 86 -14.43 -11.07 23.89
N LYS A 87 -13.39 -11.88 24.07
CA LYS A 87 -12.30 -11.58 25.00
C LYS A 87 -10.89 -11.57 24.39
N ALA A 88 -10.66 -12.34 23.33
CA ALA A 88 -9.31 -12.42 22.78
C ALA A 88 -8.89 -11.18 22.01
N VAL A 89 -7.63 -10.80 22.12
CA VAL A 89 -7.04 -9.75 21.27
C VAL A 89 -6.93 -10.28 19.83
N ASN A 90 -7.26 -9.41 18.87
CA ASN A 90 -7.30 -9.77 17.45
C ASN A 90 -6.65 -8.74 16.51
N LYS A 91 -6.12 -7.66 17.08
CA LYS A 91 -5.48 -6.56 16.34
C LYS A 91 -4.23 -6.10 17.09
N LEU A 92 -3.16 -5.84 16.35
CA LEU A 92 -2.00 -5.13 16.83
C LEU A 92 -2.04 -3.70 16.29
N VAL A 93 -1.69 -2.73 17.12
CA VAL A 93 -1.59 -1.31 16.73
C VAL A 93 -0.24 -0.77 17.17
N TYR A 94 0.52 -0.27 16.20
CA TYR A 94 1.66 0.60 16.45
C TYR A 94 1.16 2.03 16.47
N LYS A 95 1.43 2.73 17.55
CA LYS A 95 1.14 4.15 17.71
C LYS A 95 2.15 4.73 18.72
N ASP A 96 2.64 5.94 18.46
CA ASP A 96 3.56 6.68 19.33
C ASP A 96 4.75 5.83 19.81
N GLY A 97 5.39 5.09 18.91
CA GLY A 97 6.55 4.26 19.17
C GLY A 97 6.27 2.92 19.86
N LYS A 98 5.02 2.59 20.18
CA LYS A 98 4.64 1.38 20.92
C LYS A 98 3.72 0.47 20.10
N ILE A 99 3.92 -0.85 20.24
CA ILE A 99 3.01 -1.86 19.68
C ILE A 99 2.17 -2.42 20.81
N SER A 100 0.86 -2.20 20.75
CA SER A 100 -0.14 -2.75 21.66
C SER A 100 -1.01 -3.79 20.97
N ALA A 101 -1.47 -4.78 21.75
CA ALA A 101 -2.45 -5.76 21.32
C ALA A 101 -3.83 -5.32 21.84
N VAL A 102 -4.79 -5.18 20.96
CA VAL A 102 -6.13 -4.71 21.27
C VAL A 102 -7.19 -5.65 20.72
N ARG A 103 -8.38 -5.58 21.28
CA ARG A 103 -9.55 -6.25 20.74
C ARG A 103 -10.40 -5.24 19.94
N ASP A 104 -10.67 -5.59 18.69
CA ASP A 104 -11.61 -4.89 17.84
C ASP A 104 -12.86 -5.77 17.65
N SER A 105 -14.02 -5.29 18.14
CA SER A 105 -15.27 -6.06 18.10
C SER A 105 -15.84 -6.28 16.70
N LYS A 106 -15.38 -5.48 15.72
CA LYS A 106 -15.80 -5.58 14.32
C LYS A 106 -15.02 -6.65 13.55
N LEU A 107 -13.94 -7.18 14.12
CA LEU A 107 -13.11 -8.19 13.49
C LEU A 107 -13.45 -9.58 13.99
N THR A 108 -13.51 -10.56 13.10
CA THR A 108 -13.58 -11.98 13.46
C THR A 108 -12.24 -12.42 14.02
N THR A 109 -12.23 -12.92 15.25
CA THR A 109 -11.02 -13.35 15.95
C THR A 109 -10.59 -14.76 15.55
N ILE A 110 -11.57 -15.66 15.46
CA ILE A 110 -11.37 -17.08 15.17
C ILE A 110 -12.65 -17.65 14.54
N SER A 111 -12.51 -18.59 13.61
CA SER A 111 -13.66 -19.30 13.05
C SER A 111 -14.04 -20.52 13.89
N LYS A 112 -15.30 -20.97 13.76
CA LYS A 112 -15.79 -22.19 14.44
C LYS A 112 -14.98 -23.42 14.00
N GLU A 113 -14.64 -23.52 12.72
CA GLU A 113 -13.84 -24.62 12.16
C GLU A 113 -12.44 -24.68 12.79
N GLN A 114 -11.84 -23.51 13.07
CA GLN A 114 -10.53 -23.46 13.73
C GLN A 114 -10.63 -23.89 15.22
N VAL A 115 -11.69 -23.49 15.92
CA VAL A 115 -11.94 -23.92 17.30
C VAL A 115 -12.24 -25.42 17.34
N GLN A 116 -13.01 -25.94 16.37
CA GLN A 116 -13.25 -27.39 16.23
C GLN A 116 -11.94 -28.17 16.03
N LYS A 117 -11.03 -27.70 15.18
CA LYS A 117 -9.71 -28.33 15.00
C LYS A 117 -8.88 -28.38 16.30
N TYR A 118 -9.00 -27.38 17.16
CA TYR A 118 -8.37 -27.40 18.47
C TYR A 118 -9.06 -28.36 19.41
N PHE A 119 -10.39 -28.44 19.36
CA PHE A 119 -11.19 -29.40 20.12
C PHE A 119 -10.81 -30.85 19.77
N ASP A 120 -10.71 -31.15 18.47
CA ASP A 120 -10.38 -32.51 17.99
C ASP A 120 -8.99 -32.97 18.38
N LYS A 121 -8.07 -32.03 18.63
CA LYS A 121 -6.69 -32.34 19.09
C LYS A 121 -6.58 -32.59 20.57
N GLN A 122 -7.59 -32.27 21.38
CA GLN A 122 -7.52 -32.50 22.80
C GLN A 122 -7.71 -33.99 23.15
N TYR A 123 -7.17 -34.37 24.29
CA TYR A 123 -7.41 -35.71 24.82
C TYR A 123 -8.81 -35.80 25.43
N THR A 124 -9.65 -36.74 24.97
CA THR A 124 -11.03 -36.93 25.42
C THR A 124 -11.24 -38.07 26.39
N GLN A 125 -10.19 -38.86 26.66
CA GLN A 125 -10.22 -39.96 27.64
C GLN A 125 -9.56 -39.53 28.94
N LEU A 126 -9.76 -40.30 30.00
CA LEU A 126 -9.14 -40.06 31.30
C LEU A 126 -7.64 -40.47 31.30
N PRO A 127 -6.79 -39.75 32.04
CA PRO A 127 -7.04 -38.56 32.84
C PRO A 127 -7.25 -37.32 32.00
N THR A 128 -8.06 -36.33 32.49
CA THR A 128 -8.45 -35.08 31.80
C THR A 128 -7.72 -33.85 32.31
N ASP A 129 -6.61 -34.03 32.99
CA ASP A 129 -5.77 -33.00 33.59
C ASP A 129 -4.75 -32.36 32.61
N GLN A 130 -4.66 -32.90 31.40
CA GLN A 130 -3.77 -32.37 30.38
C GLN A 130 -4.10 -30.91 30.02
N SER A 131 -3.04 -30.09 29.92
CA SER A 131 -3.13 -28.67 29.57
C SER A 131 -2.84 -28.48 28.10
N TYR A 132 -3.68 -27.69 27.40
CA TYR A 132 -3.50 -27.28 26.01
C TYR A 132 -3.51 -25.77 25.93
N ASN A 133 -2.49 -25.19 25.29
CA ASN A 133 -2.40 -23.74 25.05
C ASN A 133 -2.20 -23.50 23.58
N TYR A 134 -3.23 -22.95 22.93
CA TYR A 134 -3.22 -22.60 21.53
C TYR A 134 -2.97 -21.09 21.36
N GLU A 135 -1.75 -20.74 20.95
CA GLU A 135 -1.36 -19.35 20.74
C GLU A 135 -1.93 -18.77 19.43
N ASN A 136 -2.17 -17.46 19.41
CA ASN A 136 -2.47 -16.74 18.17
C ASN A 136 -1.18 -16.49 17.38
N THR A 137 -0.76 -17.49 16.59
CA THR A 137 0.47 -17.44 15.79
C THR A 137 0.43 -16.34 14.74
N ALA A 138 -0.75 -15.97 14.23
CA ALA A 138 -0.93 -14.86 13.28
C ALA A 138 -0.55 -13.54 13.93
N LEU A 139 -1.02 -13.24 15.15
CA LEU A 139 -0.62 -12.03 15.86
C LEU A 139 0.86 -12.03 16.25
N LYS A 140 1.42 -13.20 16.61
CA LYS A 140 2.85 -13.32 16.89
C LYS A 140 3.71 -12.95 15.68
N LYS A 141 3.37 -13.48 14.50
CA LYS A 141 3.98 -13.09 13.21
C LYS A 141 3.75 -11.61 12.91
N GLY A 142 2.54 -11.11 13.12
CA GLY A 142 2.19 -9.70 12.94
C GLY A 142 3.01 -8.75 13.80
N LYS A 143 3.28 -9.10 15.05
CA LYS A 143 4.14 -8.32 15.95
C LYS A 143 5.58 -8.19 15.42
N SER A 144 6.14 -9.28 14.92
CA SER A 144 7.47 -9.27 14.29
C SER A 144 7.47 -8.43 13.03
N LYS A 145 6.43 -8.55 12.19
CA LYS A 145 6.27 -7.76 10.96
C LYS A 145 6.15 -6.25 11.26
N LEU A 146 5.32 -5.84 12.22
CA LEU A 146 5.20 -4.45 12.62
C LEU A 146 6.52 -3.89 13.17
N LYS A 147 7.25 -4.67 13.99
CA LYS A 147 8.59 -4.26 14.46
C LYS A 147 9.57 -4.02 13.31
N ALA A 148 9.59 -4.91 12.31
CA ALA A 148 10.46 -4.76 11.14
C ALA A 148 10.10 -3.51 10.34
N ILE A 149 8.81 -3.28 10.06
CA ILE A 149 8.29 -2.13 9.32
C ILE A 149 8.66 -0.82 10.03
N THR A 150 8.40 -0.71 11.32
CA THR A 150 8.62 0.53 12.09
C THR A 150 10.09 0.84 12.34
N ALA A 151 10.96 -0.16 12.25
CA ALA A 151 12.42 0.00 12.27
C ALA A 151 13.04 0.22 10.88
N ALA A 152 12.25 0.11 9.81
CA ALA A 152 12.77 0.22 8.46
C ALA A 152 13.15 1.66 8.10
N SER A 153 14.14 1.78 7.23
CA SER A 153 14.53 3.04 6.56
C SER A 153 14.83 2.75 5.10
N VAL A 154 14.51 3.69 4.23
CA VAL A 154 14.76 3.60 2.79
C VAL A 154 15.31 4.93 2.27
N ASP A 155 16.30 4.86 1.38
CA ASP A 155 16.86 5.99 0.66
C ASP A 155 16.12 6.17 -0.68
N TYR A 156 15.42 7.28 -0.80
CA TYR A 156 14.70 7.68 -2.01
C TYR A 156 15.57 8.67 -2.81
N SER A 157 16.10 8.25 -3.96
CA SER A 157 16.99 9.05 -4.79
C SER A 157 16.26 9.62 -6.00
N VAL A 158 16.30 10.95 -6.17
CA VAL A 158 15.66 11.67 -7.28
C VAL A 158 16.41 12.95 -7.60
N ALA A 159 16.62 13.25 -8.87
CA ALA A 159 17.30 14.46 -9.35
C ALA A 159 18.68 14.70 -8.70
N GLY A 160 19.45 13.64 -8.49
CA GLY A 160 20.77 13.73 -7.85
C GLY A 160 20.74 13.95 -6.33
N LYS A 161 19.56 14.02 -5.71
CA LYS A 161 19.37 14.10 -4.26
C LYS A 161 18.93 12.76 -3.70
N THR A 162 19.32 12.48 -2.47
CA THR A 162 18.88 11.31 -1.71
C THR A 162 18.17 11.77 -0.43
N PHE A 163 16.97 11.24 -0.22
CA PHE A 163 16.15 11.49 0.95
C PHE A 163 16.01 10.20 1.75
N THR A 164 16.58 10.17 2.95
CA THR A 164 16.42 9.04 3.87
C THR A 164 15.06 9.13 4.57
N LEU A 165 14.24 8.12 4.39
CA LEU A 165 12.90 8.03 4.93
C LEU A 165 12.86 6.90 5.97
N ALA A 166 12.96 7.24 7.26
CA ALA A 166 12.83 6.27 8.34
C ALA A 166 11.36 6.13 8.75
N ALA A 167 10.85 4.91 8.78
CA ALA A 167 9.43 4.62 9.03
C ALA A 167 8.93 5.20 10.36
N LYS A 168 9.75 5.16 11.41
CA LYS A 168 9.43 5.72 12.73
C LYS A 168 9.10 7.23 12.72
N ASP A 169 9.63 7.98 11.75
CA ASP A 169 9.45 9.44 11.66
C ASP A 169 8.18 9.80 10.86
N TYR A 170 7.73 8.91 9.98
CA TYR A 170 6.67 9.20 9.01
C TYR A 170 5.42 8.33 9.15
N LEU A 171 5.47 7.23 9.92
CA LEU A 171 4.30 6.39 10.21
C LEU A 171 3.78 6.72 11.61
N THR A 172 2.62 7.34 11.69
CA THR A 172 1.98 7.69 12.96
C THR A 172 1.20 6.52 13.54
N GLN A 173 0.48 5.79 12.69
CA GLN A 173 -0.29 4.63 13.11
C GLN A 173 -0.30 3.53 12.04
N VAL A 174 0.04 2.32 12.48
CA VAL A 174 0.02 1.11 11.64
C VAL A 174 -0.62 -0.01 12.43
N SER A 175 -1.52 -0.77 11.82
CA SER A 175 -2.12 -1.92 12.47
C SER A 175 -1.90 -3.21 11.68
N TYR A 176 -2.06 -4.33 12.39
CA TYR A 176 -2.03 -5.67 11.82
C TYR A 176 -3.22 -6.47 12.32
N TYR A 177 -4.05 -6.90 11.41
CA TYR A 177 -5.19 -7.78 11.67
C TYR A 177 -5.56 -8.56 10.40
N SER A 178 -6.26 -9.65 10.54
CA SER A 178 -6.67 -10.53 9.43
C SER A 178 -5.51 -10.92 8.50
N GLY A 179 -4.28 -11.05 9.06
CA GLY A 179 -3.09 -11.44 8.31
C GLY A 179 -2.40 -10.31 7.53
N THR A 180 -2.91 -9.08 7.57
CA THR A 180 -2.50 -7.96 6.72
C THR A 180 -2.05 -6.76 7.55
N VAL A 181 -1.10 -5.98 6.99
CA VAL A 181 -0.68 -4.66 7.51
C VAL A 181 -1.60 -3.58 6.96
N HIS A 182 -2.01 -2.66 7.81
CA HIS A 182 -2.81 -1.50 7.46
C HIS A 182 -2.10 -0.23 7.92
N TYR A 183 -1.88 0.69 7.00
CA TYR A 183 -1.28 2.00 7.28
C TYR A 183 -2.40 2.98 7.62
N ASP A 184 -2.84 2.97 8.87
CA ASP A 184 -4.00 3.75 9.34
C ASP A 184 -3.74 5.26 9.27
N ASP A 185 -2.49 5.67 9.55
CA ASP A 185 -2.05 7.05 9.38
C ASP A 185 -0.59 7.11 8.91
N ALA A 186 -0.41 7.53 7.66
CA ALA A 186 0.87 7.85 7.02
C ALA A 186 0.84 9.28 6.44
N SER A 187 0.13 10.20 7.08
CA SER A 187 -0.02 11.60 6.65
C SER A 187 1.33 12.33 6.64
N LYS A 188 2.19 12.08 7.64
CA LYS A 188 3.55 12.63 7.70
C LYS A 188 4.41 12.19 6.52
N LEU A 189 4.28 10.94 6.06
CA LEU A 189 4.96 10.47 4.85
C LEU A 189 4.47 11.22 3.62
N THR A 190 3.15 11.39 3.49
CA THR A 190 2.57 12.17 2.40
C THR A 190 3.06 13.61 2.39
N ALA A 191 3.09 14.27 3.54
CA ALA A 191 3.61 15.63 3.69
C ALA A 191 5.10 15.71 3.31
N LYS A 192 5.92 14.74 3.72
CA LYS A 192 7.35 14.68 3.36
C LYS A 192 7.53 14.50 1.85
N LEU A 193 6.79 13.62 1.20
CA LEU A 193 6.87 13.40 -0.25
C LEU A 193 6.42 14.65 -1.03
N ASN A 194 5.40 15.36 -0.56
CA ASN A 194 4.98 16.64 -1.16
C ASN A 194 6.05 17.73 -0.98
N ALA A 195 6.74 17.77 0.16
CA ALA A 195 7.86 18.69 0.37
C ALA A 195 9.05 18.36 -0.55
N MET A 196 9.35 17.06 -0.73
CA MET A 196 10.36 16.61 -1.68
C MET A 196 10.00 16.99 -3.11
N ASP A 197 8.72 16.79 -3.53
CA ASP A 197 8.24 17.23 -4.84
C ASP A 197 8.46 18.72 -5.03
N LYS A 198 8.00 19.55 -4.09
CA LYS A 198 8.16 21.01 -4.14
C LYS A 198 9.63 21.41 -4.28
N GLU A 199 10.55 20.68 -3.66
CA GLU A 199 11.99 20.96 -3.69
C GLU A 199 12.62 20.64 -5.06
N VAL A 200 12.23 19.51 -5.70
CA VAL A 200 12.93 19.00 -6.87
C VAL A 200 12.17 19.16 -8.19
N LYS A 201 10.86 19.35 -8.18
CA LYS A 201 10.07 19.45 -9.39
C LYS A 201 10.52 20.58 -10.29
N THR A 202 10.39 20.40 -11.59
CA THR A 202 10.68 21.41 -12.60
C THR A 202 9.42 22.03 -13.21
N LEU A 203 8.27 21.37 -13.12
CA LEU A 203 6.97 21.97 -13.51
C LEU A 203 6.69 23.24 -12.70
N GLY A 204 6.32 24.33 -13.39
CA GLY A 204 6.05 25.64 -12.81
C GLY A 204 7.30 26.38 -12.30
N LYS A 205 8.52 25.86 -12.52
CA LYS A 205 9.76 26.49 -12.05
C LYS A 205 10.27 27.52 -13.04
N SER A 206 10.65 28.70 -12.52
CA SER A 206 11.27 29.77 -13.31
C SER A 206 12.79 29.74 -13.19
N TYR A 207 13.47 30.07 -14.28
CA TYR A 207 14.94 30.14 -14.32
C TYR A 207 15.45 31.08 -15.41
N LYS A 208 16.73 31.45 -15.36
CA LYS A 208 17.39 32.23 -16.39
C LYS A 208 17.76 31.34 -17.58
N PHE A 209 17.44 31.82 -18.77
CA PHE A 209 17.72 31.15 -20.03
C PHE A 209 18.43 32.12 -21.00
N LYS A 210 19.56 31.67 -21.55
CA LYS A 210 20.29 32.43 -22.57
C LYS A 210 19.72 32.06 -23.94
N THR A 211 19.15 33.06 -24.63
CA THR A 211 18.53 32.85 -25.95
C THR A 211 19.59 32.70 -27.06
N PRO A 212 19.24 32.11 -28.22
CA PRO A 212 20.14 32.10 -29.36
C PRO A 212 20.53 33.50 -29.87
N ALA A 213 19.71 34.52 -29.61
CA ALA A 213 19.99 35.92 -29.91
C ALA A 213 20.98 36.59 -28.93
N GLY A 214 21.44 35.86 -27.89
CA GLY A 214 22.45 36.31 -26.92
C GLY A 214 21.88 36.97 -25.67
N SER A 215 20.59 37.31 -25.61
CA SER A 215 19.94 37.89 -24.43
C SER A 215 19.68 36.83 -23.35
N THR A 216 19.64 37.27 -22.07
CA THR A 216 19.24 36.43 -20.96
C THR A 216 17.85 36.84 -20.46
N ILE A 217 16.94 35.91 -20.52
CA ILE A 217 15.54 36.06 -20.10
C ILE A 217 15.19 35.17 -18.92
N THR A 218 14.06 35.44 -18.28
CA THR A 218 13.46 34.54 -17.31
C THR A 218 12.33 33.79 -17.96
N VAL A 219 12.36 32.47 -17.90
CA VAL A 219 11.30 31.59 -18.42
C VAL A 219 10.73 30.72 -17.31
N THR A 220 9.46 30.35 -17.46
CA THR A 220 8.77 29.47 -16.52
C THR A 220 8.32 28.21 -17.25
N ASN A 221 8.64 27.06 -16.71
CA ASN A 221 8.12 25.80 -17.22
C ASN A 221 6.60 25.77 -17.06
N GLN A 222 5.92 25.48 -18.14
CA GLN A 222 4.48 25.25 -18.18
C GLN A 222 4.21 23.74 -18.20
N SER A 223 3.84 23.18 -19.34
CA SER A 223 3.69 21.74 -19.48
C SER A 223 5.00 20.97 -19.66
N TYR A 224 6.10 21.64 -19.99
CA TYR A 224 7.41 20.98 -20.03
C TYR A 224 8.02 20.90 -18.64
N GLY A 225 8.31 19.68 -18.18
CA GLY A 225 8.90 19.45 -16.88
C GLY A 225 8.45 18.13 -16.27
N TRP A 226 8.72 17.97 -15.00
CA TRP A 226 8.34 16.80 -14.21
C TRP A 226 8.18 17.17 -12.74
N GLY A 227 7.42 16.33 -12.02
CA GLY A 227 7.30 16.31 -10.56
C GLY A 227 7.32 14.89 -10.03
N ILE A 228 7.37 14.73 -8.71
CA ILE A 228 7.24 13.43 -8.05
C ILE A 228 5.75 13.07 -7.99
N TRP A 229 5.37 11.93 -8.57
CA TRP A 229 4.05 11.37 -8.37
C TRP A 229 3.94 10.81 -6.95
N THR A 230 3.56 11.68 -6.01
CA THR A 230 3.61 11.39 -4.56
C THR A 230 2.78 10.18 -4.15
N ALA A 231 1.67 9.89 -4.83
CA ALA A 231 0.88 8.69 -4.57
C ALA A 231 1.65 7.40 -4.93
N SER A 232 2.34 7.39 -6.08
CA SER A 232 3.19 6.27 -6.51
C SER A 232 4.41 6.12 -5.62
N ALA A 233 5.07 7.22 -5.30
CA ALA A 233 6.22 7.26 -4.39
C ALA A 233 5.85 6.73 -3.00
N LYS A 234 4.70 7.16 -2.43
CA LYS A 234 4.18 6.66 -1.15
C LYS A 234 4.01 5.15 -1.17
N LYS A 235 3.37 4.62 -2.20
CA LYS A 235 3.18 3.16 -2.35
C LYS A 235 4.52 2.43 -2.39
N ALA A 236 5.51 2.95 -3.11
CA ALA A 236 6.85 2.36 -3.18
C ALA A 236 7.57 2.39 -1.83
N VAL A 237 7.50 3.50 -1.09
CA VAL A 237 8.11 3.62 0.25
C VAL A 237 7.46 2.66 1.24
N LEU A 238 6.14 2.58 1.30
CA LEU A 238 5.43 1.64 2.18
C LEU A 238 5.77 0.18 1.84
N SER A 239 5.84 -0.16 0.55
CA SER A 239 6.30 -1.48 0.10
C SER A 239 7.75 -1.76 0.50
N ALA A 240 8.64 -0.76 0.42
CA ALA A 240 10.03 -0.90 0.85
C ALA A 240 10.15 -1.17 2.35
N TYR A 241 9.33 -0.55 3.19
CA TYR A 241 9.27 -0.85 4.63
C TYR A 241 8.83 -2.28 4.90
N GLU A 242 7.86 -2.82 4.11
CA GLU A 242 7.40 -4.20 4.27
C GLU A 242 8.40 -5.25 3.78
N THR A 243 9.11 -4.96 2.70
CA THR A 243 10.02 -5.91 2.04
C THR A 243 11.46 -5.79 2.52
N GLY A 244 11.80 -4.72 3.26
CA GLY A 244 13.15 -4.43 3.71
C GLY A 244 14.06 -3.84 2.61
N LYS A 245 13.49 -3.43 1.46
CA LYS A 245 14.23 -2.77 0.39
C LYS A 245 14.85 -1.45 0.90
N LYS A 246 16.15 -1.22 0.62
CA LYS A 246 16.90 -0.09 1.18
C LYS A 246 16.94 1.14 0.30
N THR A 247 16.69 1.00 -1.00
CA THR A 247 16.81 2.10 -1.96
C THR A 247 15.63 2.13 -2.93
N ILE A 248 15.19 3.32 -3.30
CA ILE A 248 14.18 3.57 -4.34
C ILE A 248 14.75 4.56 -5.34
N ASP A 249 14.74 4.20 -6.62
CA ASP A 249 14.99 5.15 -7.70
C ASP A 249 13.73 5.95 -7.99
N GLY A 250 13.72 7.21 -7.58
CA GLY A 250 12.60 8.13 -7.73
C GLY A 250 12.25 8.45 -9.18
N LYS A 251 13.14 8.23 -10.14
CA LYS A 251 12.86 8.35 -11.58
C LYS A 251 11.65 7.52 -12.00
N ASN A 252 11.41 6.39 -11.35
CA ASN A 252 10.28 5.50 -11.64
C ASN A 252 8.94 6.02 -11.07
N HIS A 253 8.97 7.14 -10.34
CA HIS A 253 7.82 7.72 -9.65
C HIS A 253 7.68 9.22 -9.96
N ILE A 254 8.01 9.63 -11.20
CA ILE A 254 7.79 10.99 -11.68
C ILE A 254 6.57 11.06 -12.58
N TYR A 255 6.03 12.27 -12.75
CA TYR A 255 4.94 12.57 -13.67
C TYR A 255 5.24 13.83 -14.48
N GLY A 256 4.52 14.00 -15.59
CA GLY A 256 4.46 15.19 -16.41
C GLY A 256 3.03 15.70 -16.56
N GLU A 257 2.87 16.88 -17.12
CA GLU A 257 1.57 17.54 -17.37
C GLU A 257 1.36 17.81 -18.85
N GLY A 258 0.09 17.94 -19.28
CA GLY A 258 -0.32 18.26 -20.62
C GLY A 258 -0.68 17.01 -21.43
N TYR A 259 -0.25 16.95 -22.68
CA TYR A 259 -0.61 15.88 -23.63
C TYR A 259 -0.07 14.51 -23.22
N THR A 260 1.04 14.47 -22.51
CA THR A 260 1.60 13.22 -21.91
C THR A 260 1.76 13.36 -20.41
N THR A 261 1.54 12.27 -19.68
CA THR A 261 1.85 12.17 -18.25
C THR A 261 3.32 11.83 -17.99
N GLN A 262 4.11 11.65 -19.03
CA GLN A 262 5.52 11.36 -18.95
C GLN A 262 6.31 12.60 -18.48
N GLY A 263 7.11 12.47 -17.46
CA GLY A 263 7.99 13.54 -16.98
C GLY A 263 9.08 13.87 -17.99
N LEU A 264 9.07 15.10 -18.51
CA LEU A 264 10.01 15.54 -19.53
C LEU A 264 11.21 16.27 -18.92
N GLY A 265 12.38 16.09 -19.50
CA GLY A 265 13.58 16.81 -19.08
C GLY A 265 14.31 16.25 -17.86
N TYR A 266 13.83 15.14 -17.25
CA TYR A 266 14.50 14.51 -16.12
C TYR A 266 15.94 14.09 -16.47
N GLY A 267 16.88 14.52 -15.63
CA GLY A 267 18.31 14.20 -15.79
C GLY A 267 19.01 14.93 -16.93
N LYS A 268 18.32 15.82 -17.68
CA LYS A 268 18.95 16.63 -18.72
C LYS A 268 19.62 17.88 -18.11
N SER A 269 20.70 18.32 -18.75
CA SER A 269 21.38 19.60 -18.47
C SER A 269 20.48 20.82 -18.78
N ASN A 270 21.00 22.03 -18.60
CA ASN A 270 20.34 23.29 -18.96
C ASN A 270 18.91 23.38 -18.38
N ASN A 271 18.77 23.27 -17.06
CA ASN A 271 17.48 23.27 -16.34
C ASN A 271 16.47 22.23 -16.86
N GLY A 272 16.96 21.10 -17.39
CA GLY A 272 16.12 20.05 -17.96
C GLY A 272 15.85 20.18 -19.46
N LEU A 273 16.19 21.31 -20.09
CA LEU A 273 15.95 21.54 -21.54
C LEU A 273 16.86 20.65 -22.40
N GLY A 274 18.05 20.35 -21.91
CA GLY A 274 19.11 19.72 -22.71
C GLY A 274 19.68 20.69 -23.73
N ASN A 275 20.16 20.15 -24.87
CA ASN A 275 20.83 20.91 -25.91
C ASN A 275 20.00 21.00 -27.21
N SER A 276 18.74 20.59 -27.19
CA SER A 276 17.85 20.63 -28.36
C SER A 276 16.48 21.15 -27.97
N TYR A 277 16.08 22.28 -28.55
CA TYR A 277 14.86 22.98 -28.20
C TYR A 277 14.47 23.98 -29.33
N VAL A 278 13.21 24.40 -29.33
CA VAL A 278 12.70 25.49 -30.15
C VAL A 278 12.65 26.76 -29.29
N VAL A 279 12.97 27.90 -29.86
CA VAL A 279 12.86 29.22 -29.21
C VAL A 279 12.05 30.12 -30.11
N VAL A 280 11.07 30.81 -29.56
CA VAL A 280 10.22 31.81 -30.28
C VAL A 280 10.28 33.13 -29.52
N SER A 281 10.72 34.17 -30.19
CA SER A 281 10.69 35.55 -29.68
C SER A 281 9.42 36.26 -30.24
N ILE A 282 8.52 36.60 -29.34
CA ILE A 282 7.31 37.37 -29.73
C ILE A 282 7.68 38.77 -30.13
N ALA A 283 8.61 39.42 -29.45
CA ALA A 283 8.97 40.80 -29.69
C ALA A 283 9.69 41.03 -31.05
N SER A 284 10.60 40.09 -31.41
CA SER A 284 11.33 40.20 -32.68
C SER A 284 10.73 39.40 -33.80
N GLN A 285 9.72 38.57 -33.53
CA GLN A 285 9.10 37.65 -34.51
C GLN A 285 10.14 36.68 -35.14
N ASP A 286 11.09 36.28 -34.33
CA ASP A 286 12.14 35.34 -34.69
C ASP A 286 11.89 33.97 -34.06
N MET A 287 12.28 32.91 -34.74
CA MET A 287 12.26 31.55 -34.24
C MET A 287 13.56 30.80 -34.57
N TRP A 288 14.03 30.03 -33.61
CA TRP A 288 15.21 29.17 -33.78
C TRP A 288 14.87 27.73 -33.43
N VAL A 289 15.38 26.78 -34.21
CA VAL A 289 15.45 25.39 -33.82
C VAL A 289 16.89 25.08 -33.52
N VAL A 290 17.15 24.77 -32.24
CA VAL A 290 18.48 24.39 -31.74
C VAL A 290 18.54 22.87 -31.63
N VAL A 291 19.56 22.27 -32.24
CA VAL A 291 19.85 20.83 -32.14
C VAL A 291 21.30 20.65 -31.72
N ASN A 292 21.52 19.89 -30.65
CA ASN A 292 22.84 19.66 -30.06
C ASN A 292 23.63 20.96 -29.80
N GLY A 293 22.94 21.99 -29.33
CA GLY A 293 23.54 23.28 -28.97
C GLY A 293 23.78 24.24 -30.16
N LYS A 294 23.43 23.86 -31.37
CA LYS A 294 23.59 24.69 -32.58
C LYS A 294 22.23 25.09 -33.17
N ALA A 295 22.04 26.34 -33.50
CA ALA A 295 20.88 26.79 -34.24
C ALA A 295 20.97 26.23 -35.67
N VAL A 296 20.17 25.22 -36.00
CA VAL A 296 20.15 24.55 -37.31
C VAL A 296 19.11 25.16 -38.25
N VAL A 297 18.09 25.81 -37.68
CA VAL A 297 17.07 26.56 -38.43
C VAL A 297 16.86 27.92 -37.75
N THR A 298 16.87 28.99 -38.51
CA THR A 298 16.48 30.36 -38.09
C THR A 298 15.41 30.90 -39.05
N VAL A 299 14.31 31.35 -38.48
CA VAL A 299 13.22 31.99 -39.23
C VAL A 299 12.97 33.36 -38.61
N SER A 300 13.29 34.44 -39.35
CA SER A 300 13.24 35.82 -38.87
C SER A 300 11.97 36.57 -39.31
N ASP A 301 10.94 35.83 -39.70
CA ASP A 301 9.67 36.37 -40.17
C ASP A 301 8.51 35.44 -39.84
N VAL A 302 8.50 34.91 -38.59
CA VAL A 302 7.30 34.24 -38.10
C VAL A 302 6.22 35.25 -37.73
N VAL A 303 4.98 34.82 -37.63
CA VAL A 303 3.90 35.67 -37.09
C VAL A 303 3.21 34.90 -35.95
N THR A 304 3.38 35.40 -34.74
CA THR A 304 2.78 34.87 -33.52
C THR A 304 1.31 35.31 -33.39
N GLY A 305 0.69 34.92 -32.29
CA GLY A 305 -0.66 35.35 -31.92
C GLY A 305 -0.78 36.87 -31.78
N THR A 306 -2.00 37.40 -31.96
CA THR A 306 -2.27 38.83 -31.87
C THR A 306 -1.92 39.37 -30.50
N ALA A 307 -1.00 40.33 -30.45
CA ALA A 307 -0.57 40.95 -29.20
C ALA A 307 -1.74 41.66 -28.48
N ASN A 308 -1.73 41.58 -27.16
CA ASN A 308 -2.70 42.25 -26.28
C ASN A 308 -4.18 41.87 -26.52
N LYS A 309 -4.44 40.73 -27.17
CA LYS A 309 -5.79 40.20 -27.43
C LYS A 309 -6.08 38.93 -26.61
N GLY A 310 -5.81 38.95 -25.31
CA GLY A 310 -6.21 37.87 -24.41
C GLY A 310 -5.82 36.48 -24.94
N ASP A 311 -6.84 35.68 -25.25
CA ASP A 311 -6.68 34.27 -25.69
C ASP A 311 -6.00 34.10 -27.05
N ASN A 312 -5.90 35.18 -27.83
CA ASN A 312 -5.22 35.18 -29.14
C ASN A 312 -3.69 35.41 -29.02
N ALA A 313 -3.17 35.78 -27.86
CA ALA A 313 -1.72 35.92 -27.68
C ALA A 313 -1.05 34.55 -27.62
N THR A 314 0.13 34.41 -28.23
CA THR A 314 0.93 33.18 -28.04
C THR A 314 1.37 33.09 -26.58
N PRO A 315 1.05 32.00 -25.84
CA PRO A 315 1.36 31.91 -24.44
C PRO A 315 2.86 31.74 -24.22
N THR A 316 3.41 32.57 -23.33
CA THR A 316 4.83 32.52 -22.93
C THR A 316 5.13 31.37 -21.96
N GLY A 317 6.40 30.97 -21.90
CA GLY A 317 6.89 29.91 -21.02
C GLY A 317 7.55 28.80 -21.79
N VAL A 318 7.73 27.65 -21.11
CA VAL A 318 8.33 26.46 -21.70
C VAL A 318 7.29 25.36 -21.82
N TRP A 319 7.02 25.04 -23.06
CA TRP A 319 6.07 24.03 -23.52
C TRP A 319 6.82 22.87 -24.17
N TYR A 320 6.13 21.93 -24.81
CA TYR A 320 6.77 20.87 -25.62
C TYR A 320 5.94 20.51 -26.84
N ILE A 321 6.59 20.05 -27.92
CA ILE A 321 5.91 19.51 -29.09
C ILE A 321 5.16 18.23 -28.68
N MET A 322 3.84 18.29 -28.76
CA MET A 322 2.96 17.20 -28.32
C MET A 322 2.98 16.04 -29.30
N TYR A 323 2.78 16.36 -30.58
CA TYR A 323 2.83 15.44 -31.70
C TYR A 323 3.15 16.19 -32.98
N LYS A 324 3.29 15.47 -34.08
CA LYS A 324 3.54 16.00 -35.39
C LYS A 324 2.54 15.41 -36.38
N GLN A 325 1.92 16.21 -37.21
CA GLN A 325 0.93 15.78 -38.20
C GLN A 325 1.14 16.52 -39.54
N GLN A 326 1.17 15.80 -40.66
CA GLN A 326 1.13 16.35 -42.02
C GLN A 326 -0.31 16.47 -42.48
N ASP A 327 -0.54 17.38 -43.44
CA ASP A 327 -1.81 17.60 -44.12
C ASP A 327 -3.01 17.76 -43.15
N ALA A 328 -2.80 18.58 -42.09
CA ALA A 328 -3.81 18.82 -41.08
C ALA A 328 -4.80 19.90 -41.52
N THR A 329 -6.02 19.83 -40.98
CA THR A 329 -7.00 20.93 -41.08
C THR A 329 -7.24 21.50 -39.69
N LEU A 330 -6.76 22.73 -39.47
CA LEU A 330 -6.97 23.46 -38.24
C LEU A 330 -8.37 24.09 -38.25
N ARG A 331 -9.16 23.79 -37.24
CA ARG A 331 -10.53 24.24 -37.08
C ARG A 331 -10.68 25.07 -35.81
N GLY A 332 -11.45 26.14 -35.90
CA GLY A 332 -11.73 27.03 -34.77
C GLY A 332 -12.72 28.11 -35.16
N GLN A 333 -12.81 29.16 -34.33
CA GLN A 333 -13.68 30.28 -34.51
C GLN A 333 -12.86 31.56 -34.55
N ASN A 334 -13.20 32.43 -35.48
CA ASN A 334 -12.66 33.78 -35.58
C ASN A 334 -13.29 34.69 -34.51
N ASP A 335 -12.67 35.82 -34.20
CA ASP A 335 -13.17 36.83 -33.25
C ASP A 335 -14.59 37.35 -33.56
N ASN A 336 -15.00 37.31 -34.82
CA ASN A 336 -16.34 37.68 -35.27
C ASN A 336 -17.38 36.56 -35.17
N GLY A 337 -17.02 35.41 -34.55
CA GLY A 337 -17.90 34.26 -34.39
C GLY A 337 -17.98 33.31 -35.59
N SER A 338 -17.37 33.65 -36.74
CA SER A 338 -17.34 32.74 -37.89
C SER A 338 -16.37 31.59 -37.70
N ASN A 339 -16.71 30.42 -38.22
CA ASN A 339 -15.83 29.25 -38.14
C ASN A 339 -14.78 29.29 -39.26
N TYR A 340 -13.59 28.77 -38.98
CA TYR A 340 -12.55 28.56 -39.97
C TYR A 340 -12.14 27.07 -40.05
N ALA A 341 -11.63 26.70 -41.24
CA ALA A 341 -11.06 25.38 -41.51
C ALA A 341 -9.85 25.58 -42.44
N SER A 342 -8.67 25.79 -41.82
CA SER A 342 -7.43 26.12 -42.55
C SER A 342 -6.61 24.87 -42.76
N LYS A 343 -6.28 24.52 -44.02
CA LYS A 343 -5.37 23.44 -44.37
C LYS A 343 -3.93 23.87 -44.15
N VAL A 344 -3.14 23.02 -43.50
CA VAL A 344 -1.70 23.21 -43.27
C VAL A 344 -0.94 21.95 -43.67
N SER A 345 0.25 22.13 -44.26
CA SER A 345 1.09 20.99 -44.64
C SER A 345 1.74 20.32 -43.45
N TYR A 346 2.06 21.09 -42.41
CA TYR A 346 2.74 20.60 -41.20
C TYR A 346 2.15 21.25 -39.97
N TRP A 347 1.77 20.41 -38.99
CA TRP A 347 1.21 20.80 -37.71
C TRP A 347 2.00 20.24 -36.57
N MET A 348 2.44 21.10 -35.67
CA MET A 348 3.25 20.74 -34.48
C MET A 348 2.71 21.48 -33.25
N PRO A 349 1.65 20.98 -32.58
CA PRO A 349 1.07 21.62 -31.39
C PRO A 349 2.01 21.54 -30.19
N PHE A 350 2.01 22.63 -29.38
CA PHE A 350 2.80 22.70 -28.16
C PHE A 350 2.01 23.10 -26.91
N THR A 351 0.75 23.56 -27.05
CA THR A 351 -0.14 23.79 -25.89
C THR A 351 -1.44 23.02 -26.01
N MET A 352 -2.02 22.69 -24.86
CA MET A 352 -3.34 22.03 -24.79
C MET A 352 -4.47 22.94 -25.27
N SER A 353 -4.27 24.26 -25.26
CA SER A 353 -5.21 25.25 -25.85
C SER A 353 -5.19 25.28 -27.36
N GLY A 354 -4.32 24.51 -28.02
CA GLY A 354 -4.29 24.42 -29.49
C GLY A 354 -3.31 25.36 -30.19
N CYS A 355 -2.35 25.96 -29.47
CA CYS A 355 -1.26 26.68 -30.10
C CYS A 355 -0.20 25.73 -30.63
N GLY A 356 0.30 25.99 -31.83
CA GLY A 356 1.32 25.15 -32.46
C GLY A 356 2.13 25.90 -33.51
N LEU A 357 3.13 25.23 -34.09
CA LEU A 357 3.93 25.68 -35.22
C LEU A 357 3.30 25.10 -36.48
N HIS A 358 3.03 25.95 -37.49
CA HIS A 358 2.47 25.50 -38.78
C HIS A 358 2.72 26.50 -39.92
N ASP A 359 2.61 26.03 -41.15
CA ASP A 359 2.62 26.90 -42.31
C ASP A 359 1.29 27.67 -42.44
N ALA A 360 1.36 28.89 -43.00
CA ALA A 360 0.19 29.74 -43.21
C ALA A 360 0.16 30.32 -44.64
N SER A 361 -0.30 29.51 -45.59
CA SER A 361 -0.35 29.89 -47.01
C SER A 361 -1.30 31.06 -47.32
N TRP A 362 -2.26 31.32 -46.45
CA TRP A 362 -3.23 32.41 -46.56
C TRP A 362 -2.69 33.78 -46.11
N ARG A 363 -1.51 33.77 -45.40
CA ARG A 363 -0.93 35.01 -44.88
C ARG A 363 -0.12 35.75 -45.93
N THR A 364 -0.38 37.04 -46.06
CA THR A 364 0.35 37.94 -46.96
C THR A 364 1.28 38.88 -46.20
N ASP A 365 0.86 39.38 -45.03
CA ASP A 365 1.71 40.24 -44.18
C ASP A 365 2.60 39.38 -43.25
N TRP A 366 3.91 39.47 -43.51
CA TRP A 366 4.98 38.79 -42.74
C TRP A 366 5.94 39.80 -42.11
N SER A 367 5.49 41.05 -41.93
CA SER A 367 6.30 42.06 -41.26
C SER A 367 6.47 41.72 -39.78
N SER A 368 7.55 42.21 -39.18
CA SER A 368 7.81 42.04 -37.74
C SER A 368 6.75 42.69 -36.83
N THR A 369 5.85 43.50 -37.40
CA THR A 369 4.73 44.17 -36.71
C THR A 369 3.38 43.52 -36.98
N ALA A 370 3.30 42.55 -37.89
CA ALA A 370 2.04 41.88 -38.27
C ALA A 370 1.26 41.33 -37.07
N TYR A 371 1.96 40.79 -36.05
CA TYR A 371 1.34 40.26 -34.83
C TYR A 371 0.63 41.33 -33.98
N LEU A 372 0.93 42.61 -34.13
CA LEU A 372 0.34 43.67 -33.29
C LEU A 372 -1.17 43.83 -33.56
N LYS A 373 -1.62 43.64 -34.81
CA LYS A 373 -3.02 43.82 -35.21
C LYS A 373 -3.61 42.65 -35.99
N GLY A 374 -2.78 41.90 -36.71
CA GLY A 374 -3.17 40.79 -37.58
C GLY A 374 -2.45 39.50 -37.30
N GLY A 375 -2.14 39.22 -36.04
CA GLY A 375 -1.54 37.95 -35.60
C GLY A 375 -2.45 36.73 -35.80
N SER A 376 -2.04 35.61 -35.35
CA SER A 376 -2.86 34.40 -35.31
C SER A 376 -3.74 34.35 -34.04
N HIS A 377 -4.46 33.28 -33.84
CA HIS A 377 -5.17 32.93 -32.58
C HIS A 377 -4.25 32.20 -31.56
N GLY A 378 -2.95 32.56 -31.52
CA GLY A 378 -1.96 32.01 -30.60
C GLY A 378 -0.92 31.09 -31.26
N CYS A 379 -1.16 30.57 -32.42
CA CYS A 379 -0.19 29.77 -33.18
C CYS A 379 1.00 30.61 -33.67
N VAL A 380 2.12 29.94 -33.95
CA VAL A 380 3.28 30.54 -34.64
C VAL A 380 3.18 30.20 -36.12
N ASN A 381 2.79 31.19 -36.95
CA ASN A 381 2.70 31.05 -38.39
C ASN A 381 4.10 31.13 -39.01
N ILE A 382 4.42 30.20 -39.88
CA ILE A 382 5.69 30.08 -40.58
C ILE A 382 5.43 30.09 -42.10
N ARG A 383 6.31 30.71 -42.88
CA ARG A 383 6.17 30.72 -44.33
C ARG A 383 6.16 29.29 -44.89
N PRO A 384 5.30 28.98 -45.89
CA PRO A 384 5.28 27.67 -46.55
C PRO A 384 6.63 27.20 -47.06
N SER A 385 7.47 28.15 -47.52
CA SER A 385 8.83 27.84 -47.98
C SER A 385 9.83 27.46 -46.90
N LYS A 386 9.51 27.73 -45.61
CA LYS A 386 10.41 27.51 -44.46
C LYS A 386 9.94 26.40 -43.53
N ILE A 387 8.67 26.05 -43.51
CA ILE A 387 8.09 25.12 -42.54
C ILE A 387 8.72 23.71 -42.63
N LYS A 388 9.08 23.27 -43.83
CA LYS A 388 9.66 21.93 -43.98
C LYS A 388 10.99 21.77 -43.25
N SER A 389 11.86 22.76 -43.25
CA SER A 389 13.12 22.73 -42.51
C SER A 389 12.89 22.71 -41.01
N VAL A 390 11.87 23.43 -40.52
CA VAL A 390 11.44 23.40 -39.11
C VAL A 390 10.92 22.01 -38.76
N TRP A 391 10.05 21.45 -39.60
CA TRP A 391 9.48 20.12 -39.43
C TRP A 391 10.58 19.03 -39.32
N ASP A 392 11.56 19.05 -40.21
CA ASP A 392 12.61 18.05 -40.23
C ASP A 392 13.51 18.10 -38.96
N ALA A 393 13.76 19.32 -38.46
CA ALA A 393 14.62 19.53 -37.29
C ALA A 393 13.90 19.27 -35.92
N VAL A 394 12.59 19.51 -35.86
CA VAL A 394 11.79 19.39 -34.61
C VAL A 394 11.42 17.96 -34.33
N LYS A 395 11.49 17.55 -33.10
CA LYS A 395 11.08 16.22 -32.59
C LYS A 395 9.92 16.33 -31.62
N VAL A 396 9.13 15.26 -31.52
CA VAL A 396 8.11 15.12 -30.47
C VAL A 396 8.80 15.19 -29.10
N HIS A 397 8.15 15.83 -28.14
CA HIS A 397 8.64 16.13 -26.79
C HIS A 397 9.85 17.10 -26.73
N MET A 398 10.24 17.71 -27.85
CA MET A 398 11.24 18.78 -27.85
C MET A 398 10.67 20.02 -27.10
N PRO A 399 11.44 20.66 -26.17
CA PRO A 399 11.00 21.88 -25.52
C PRO A 399 10.73 23.01 -26.52
N VAL A 400 9.71 23.81 -26.24
CA VAL A 400 9.37 25.06 -27.00
C VAL A 400 9.36 26.21 -25.99
N ILE A 401 10.32 27.11 -26.12
CA ILE A 401 10.48 28.28 -25.26
C ILE A 401 9.86 29.47 -26.01
N VAL A 402 8.83 30.08 -25.44
CA VAL A 402 8.16 31.28 -25.97
C VAL A 402 8.38 32.45 -25.00
N TYR A 403 8.86 33.60 -25.47
CA TYR A 403 9.13 34.79 -24.67
C TYR A 403 8.86 36.11 -25.37
#